data_2ab715e3fead9a931f6108898f70f053
#
_entry.id   2ab715e3fead9a931f6108898f70f053
#
_cell.length_a   1.000
_cell.length_b   1.000
_cell.length_c   1.000
_cell.angle_alpha   90.00
_cell.angle_beta   90.00
_cell.angle_gamma   90.00
#
_symmetry.space_group_name_H-M   'P 1'
#
loop_
_entity.id
_entity.type
_entity.pdbx_description
1 polymer ?
#
loop_
_entity_poly.entity_id
_entity_poly.type
_entity_poly.pdbx_seq_one_letter_code
_entity_poly.pdbx_strand_id
1 'polypeptide(L)'
;MDWYVIQAYSGYEQKVKAALEERIALNNLSEKFGEILIPTEQIVELKGGARKTTERKFFPGYILVQMNLEDDSWQLVQSTPRVSGFVGGTRDKPLPISEEDVNNIINLSL
;
A
#
# COMPACT_ATOMS: atom_id res chain seq x y z
N MET A 1 -7.37 -0.82 13.96
CA MET A 1 -6.35 -1.22 12.97
C MET A 1 -5.39 -0.09 12.72
N ASP A 2 -4.12 -0.39 12.74
CA ASP A 2 -3.09 0.61 12.49
C ASP A 2 -2.66 0.60 11.03
N TRP A 3 -2.12 1.71 10.58
CA TRP A 3 -1.57 1.83 9.24
C TRP A 3 -0.09 1.49 9.23
N TYR A 4 0.30 0.67 8.27
CA TYR A 4 1.70 0.29 8.05
C TYR A 4 2.09 0.61 6.62
N VAL A 5 3.38 0.92 6.44
CA VAL A 5 3.95 1.12 5.11
C VAL A 5 4.72 -0.14 4.74
N ILE A 6 4.43 -0.70 3.58
CA ILE A 6 5.20 -1.82 3.04
C ILE A 6 5.91 -1.37 1.77
N GLN A 7 7.07 -1.95 1.54
CA GLN A 7 7.85 -1.71 0.34
C GLN A 7 7.66 -2.86 -0.63
N ALA A 8 7.29 -2.52 -1.86
CA ALA A 8 7.14 -3.46 -2.95
C ALA A 8 8.11 -3.09 -4.07
N TYR A 9 8.27 -3.97 -5.05
CA TYR A 9 9.08 -3.67 -6.21
C TYR A 9 8.39 -2.58 -7.04
N SER A 10 9.14 -1.57 -7.43
CA SER A 10 8.63 -0.45 -8.22
C SER A 10 8.00 -0.96 -9.52
N GLY A 11 6.80 -0.48 -9.83
CA GLY A 11 6.05 -0.93 -10.99
C GLY A 11 5.13 -2.12 -10.73
N TYR A 12 5.25 -2.78 -9.58
CA TYR A 12 4.44 -3.95 -9.21
C TYR A 12 3.42 -3.67 -8.12
N GLU A 13 3.24 -2.42 -7.74
CA GLU A 13 2.37 -2.04 -6.61
C GLU A 13 0.94 -2.53 -6.81
N GLN A 14 0.38 -2.38 -7.99
CA GLN A 14 -0.99 -2.84 -8.28
C GLN A 14 -1.09 -4.36 -8.19
N LYS A 15 -0.08 -5.07 -8.69
CA LYS A 15 -0.03 -6.54 -8.62
C LYS A 15 0.09 -7.01 -7.19
N VAL A 16 0.89 -6.33 -6.38
CA VAL A 16 1.05 -6.65 -4.95
C VAL A 16 -0.27 -6.41 -4.21
N LYS A 17 -0.94 -5.29 -4.47
CA LYS A 17 -2.24 -5.01 -3.86
C LYS A 17 -3.25 -6.11 -4.19
N ALA A 18 -3.36 -6.49 -5.45
CA ALA A 18 -4.27 -7.56 -5.88
C ALA A 18 -3.93 -8.89 -5.22
N ALA A 19 -2.63 -9.23 -5.16
CA ALA A 19 -2.17 -10.46 -4.51
C ALA A 19 -2.48 -10.45 -3.01
N LEU A 20 -2.30 -9.32 -2.34
CA LEU A 20 -2.63 -9.18 -0.92
C LEU A 20 -4.12 -9.41 -0.69
N GLU A 21 -4.97 -8.76 -1.47
CA GLU A 21 -6.42 -8.90 -1.33
C GLU A 21 -6.86 -10.35 -1.54
N GLU A 22 -6.31 -11.02 -2.54
CA GLU A 22 -6.60 -12.42 -2.82
C GLU A 22 -6.15 -13.33 -1.67
N ARG A 23 -4.93 -13.15 -1.18
CA ARG A 23 -4.39 -13.97 -0.09
C ARG A 23 -5.15 -13.74 1.22
N ILE A 24 -5.56 -12.51 1.50
CA ILE A 24 -6.37 -12.18 2.67
C ILE A 24 -7.69 -12.96 2.62
N ALA A 25 -8.36 -12.97 1.48
CA ALA A 25 -9.61 -13.70 1.30
C ALA A 25 -9.41 -15.21 1.41
N LEU A 26 -8.37 -15.75 0.78
CA LEU A 26 -8.08 -17.18 0.79
C LEU A 26 -7.73 -17.72 2.19
N ASN A 27 -7.11 -16.89 3.02
CA ASN A 27 -6.69 -17.27 4.36
C ASN A 27 -7.67 -16.84 5.44
N ASN A 28 -8.84 -16.31 5.06
CA ASN A 28 -9.87 -15.84 5.98
C ASN A 28 -9.35 -14.79 6.98
N LEU A 29 -8.50 -13.90 6.52
CA LEU A 29 -7.91 -12.84 7.35
C LEU A 29 -8.55 -11.47 7.12
N SER A 30 -9.70 -11.42 6.45
CA SER A 30 -10.37 -10.16 6.12
C SER A 30 -10.66 -9.29 7.33
N GLU A 31 -10.90 -9.90 8.48
CA GLU A 31 -11.16 -9.16 9.72
C GLU A 31 -9.92 -8.45 10.27
N LYS A 32 -8.74 -8.90 9.88
CA LYS A 32 -7.47 -8.33 10.33
C LYS A 32 -6.92 -7.26 9.40
N PHE A 33 -7.56 -7.05 8.26
CA PHE A 33 -7.13 -6.08 7.26
C PHE A 33 -8.25 -5.09 6.94
N GLY A 34 -7.87 -3.83 6.75
CA GLY A 34 -8.77 -2.78 6.29
C GLY A 34 -8.44 -2.38 4.86
N GLU A 35 -8.15 -1.12 4.67
CA GLU A 35 -7.85 -0.59 3.35
C GLU A 35 -6.39 -0.83 2.95
N ILE A 36 -6.18 -0.99 1.65
CA ILE A 36 -4.85 -1.06 1.05
C ILE A 36 -4.80 0.06 0.00
N LEU A 37 -3.87 0.99 0.18
CA LEU A 37 -3.77 2.18 -0.66
C LEU A 37 -2.40 2.26 -1.32
N ILE A 38 -2.41 2.65 -2.59
CA ILE A 38 -1.17 2.94 -3.32
C ILE A 38 -1.12 4.45 -3.52
N PRO A 39 -0.11 5.15 -2.94
CA PRO A 39 0.00 6.59 -3.11
C PRO A 39 0.25 6.94 -4.57
N THR A 40 -0.68 7.65 -5.19
CA THR A 40 -0.57 8.07 -6.58
C THR A 40 -1.00 9.53 -6.72
N GLU A 41 -0.47 10.19 -7.74
CA GLU A 41 -0.85 11.55 -8.11
C GLU A 41 -1.51 11.51 -9.48
N GLN A 42 -2.66 12.18 -9.61
CA GLN A 42 -3.33 12.31 -10.89
C GLN A 42 -2.93 13.62 -11.54
N ILE A 43 -2.43 13.51 -12.78
CA ILE A 43 -2.05 14.67 -13.58
C ILE A 43 -3.01 14.77 -14.77
N VAL A 44 -3.62 15.96 -14.93
CA VAL A 44 -4.48 16.25 -16.08
C VAL A 44 -3.68 17.09 -17.06
N GLU A 45 -3.51 16.57 -18.26
CA GLU A 45 -2.81 17.27 -19.34
C GLU A 45 -3.77 17.57 -20.49
N LEU A 46 -3.57 18.73 -21.14
CA LEU A 46 -4.29 19.11 -22.35
C LEU A 46 -3.34 18.96 -23.52
N LYS A 47 -3.66 18.02 -24.41
CA LYS A 47 -2.90 17.82 -25.65
C LYS A 47 -3.83 17.89 -26.85
N GLY A 48 -3.55 18.81 -27.78
CA GLY A 48 -4.33 18.93 -29.02
C GLY A 48 -5.82 19.18 -28.79
N GLY A 49 -6.16 19.89 -27.70
CA GLY A 49 -7.55 20.15 -27.32
C GLY A 49 -8.22 19.01 -26.57
N ALA A 50 -7.54 17.88 -26.40
CA ALA A 50 -8.08 16.74 -25.63
C ALA A 50 -7.52 16.74 -24.22
N ARG A 51 -8.43 16.46 -23.26
CA ARG A 51 -8.04 16.32 -21.84
C ARG A 51 -7.58 14.90 -21.59
N LYS A 52 -6.37 14.75 -21.10
CA LYS A 52 -5.80 13.44 -20.78
C LYS A 52 -5.40 13.40 -19.31
N THR A 53 -5.91 12.39 -18.58
CA THR A 53 -5.58 12.18 -17.19
C THR A 53 -4.55 11.04 -17.08
N THR A 54 -3.42 11.30 -16.43
CA THR A 54 -2.39 10.32 -16.16
C THR A 54 -2.20 10.18 -14.66
N GLU A 55 -1.97 8.98 -14.18
CA GLU A 55 -1.57 8.74 -12.80
C GLU A 55 -0.06 8.70 -12.71
N ARG A 56 0.49 9.46 -11.76
CA ARG A 56 1.90 9.39 -11.39
C ARG A 56 1.99 8.87 -9.97
N LYS A 57 2.84 7.87 -9.75
CA LYS A 57 3.07 7.34 -8.41
C LYS A 57 3.90 8.33 -7.61
N PHE A 58 3.36 8.77 -6.48
CA PHE A 58 4.01 9.75 -5.62
C PHE A 58 5.16 9.12 -4.82
N PHE A 59 4.94 7.91 -4.31
CA PHE A 59 5.95 7.13 -3.59
C PHE A 59 6.08 5.78 -4.27
N PRO A 60 6.90 5.68 -5.34
CA PRO A 60 7.02 4.41 -6.07
C PRO A 60 7.60 3.32 -5.18
N GLY A 61 6.98 2.15 -5.23
CA GLY A 61 7.40 1.02 -4.41
C GLY A 61 6.83 1.00 -3.01
N TYR A 62 5.93 1.92 -2.64
CA TYR A 62 5.33 1.95 -1.31
C TYR A 62 3.84 1.69 -1.38
N ILE A 63 3.33 0.94 -0.40
CA ILE A 63 1.92 0.63 -0.26
C ILE A 63 1.52 0.87 1.19
N LEU A 64 0.37 1.50 1.40
CA LEU A 64 -0.20 1.72 2.73
C LEU A 64 -1.21 0.62 3.02
N VAL A 65 -1.04 -0.07 4.14
CA VAL A 65 -1.92 -1.16 4.55
C VAL A 65 -2.46 -0.89 5.95
N GLN A 66 -3.77 -0.90 6.08
CA GLN A 66 -4.43 -0.83 7.39
C GLN A 66 -4.69 -2.25 7.88
N MET A 67 -4.11 -2.62 9.02
CA MET A 67 -4.20 -3.98 9.50
C MET A 67 -3.98 -4.07 11.00
N ASN A 68 -4.45 -5.18 11.58
CA ASN A 68 -4.02 -5.62 12.90
C ASN A 68 -2.77 -6.47 12.73
N LEU A 69 -1.65 -6.03 13.28
CA LEU A 69 -0.37 -6.74 13.14
C LEU A 69 -0.32 -7.89 14.14
N GLU A 70 -0.41 -9.10 13.62
CA GLU A 70 -0.29 -10.35 14.36
C GLU A 70 0.62 -11.28 13.55
N ASP A 71 0.99 -12.43 14.13
CA ASP A 71 1.91 -13.36 13.47
C ASP A 71 1.41 -13.80 12.09
N ASP A 72 0.13 -14.14 11.99
CA ASP A 72 -0.46 -14.60 10.74
C ASP A 72 -0.60 -13.48 9.69
N SER A 73 -1.02 -12.30 10.10
CA SER A 73 -1.14 -11.16 9.18
C SER A 73 0.24 -10.67 8.73
N TRP A 74 1.20 -10.60 9.64
CA TRP A 74 2.57 -10.24 9.32
C TRP A 74 3.18 -11.23 8.31
N GLN A 75 2.99 -12.52 8.56
CA GLN A 75 3.54 -13.56 7.67
C GLN A 75 2.89 -13.51 6.29
N LEU A 76 1.60 -13.25 6.22
CA LEU A 76 0.90 -13.12 4.95
C LEU A 76 1.51 -12.01 4.09
N VAL A 77 1.74 -10.84 4.69
CA VAL A 77 2.32 -9.70 3.98
C VAL A 77 3.77 -10.01 3.57
N GLN A 78 4.57 -10.51 4.48
CA GLN A 78 5.99 -10.81 4.24
C GLN A 78 6.19 -11.89 3.17
N SER A 79 5.27 -12.85 3.08
CA SER A 79 5.37 -13.95 2.11
C SER A 79 4.74 -13.63 0.75
N THR A 80 4.12 -12.48 0.61
CA THR A 80 3.54 -12.07 -0.67
C THR A 80 4.65 -11.77 -1.68
N PRO A 81 4.57 -12.33 -2.92
CA PRO A 81 5.60 -12.07 -3.93
C PRO A 81 5.76 -10.58 -4.23
N ARG A 82 6.97 -10.16 -4.49
CA ARG A 82 7.37 -8.78 -4.83
C ARG A 82 7.22 -7.79 -3.68
N VAL A 83 6.99 -8.26 -2.46
CA VAL A 83 7.03 -7.45 -1.26
C VAL A 83 8.41 -7.58 -0.64
N SER A 84 9.09 -6.45 -0.44
CA SER A 84 10.40 -6.41 0.24
C SER A 84 10.25 -6.51 1.74
N GLY A 85 9.21 -5.89 2.30
CA GLY A 85 8.94 -5.94 3.73
C GLY A 85 8.29 -4.67 4.23
N PHE A 86 8.13 -4.60 5.54
CA PHE A 86 7.61 -3.40 6.20
C PHE A 86 8.67 -2.31 6.28
N VAL A 87 8.24 -1.07 6.16
CA VAL A 87 9.09 0.11 6.32
C VAL A 87 8.89 0.65 7.73
N GLY A 88 9.99 0.98 8.39
CA GLY A 88 9.97 1.49 9.76
C GLY A 88 10.06 0.37 10.79
N GLY A 89 10.67 0.69 11.93
CA GLY A 89 10.90 -0.28 12.98
C GLY A 89 11.92 -1.35 12.59
N THR A 90 11.78 -2.51 13.20
CA THR A 90 12.58 -3.68 12.85
C THR A 90 11.77 -4.62 11.97
N ARG A 91 12.45 -5.59 11.35
CA ARG A 91 11.79 -6.58 10.50
C ARG A 91 10.69 -7.34 11.24
N ASP A 92 10.94 -7.67 12.51
CA ASP A 92 10.01 -8.45 13.33
C ASP A 92 8.95 -7.58 14.01
N LYS A 93 9.25 -6.29 14.19
CA LYS A 93 8.35 -5.34 14.86
C LYS A 93 8.25 -4.05 14.05
N PRO A 94 7.50 -4.06 12.94
CA PRO A 94 7.28 -2.84 12.18
C PRO A 94 6.51 -1.81 13.01
N LEU A 95 6.82 -0.53 12.80
CA LEU A 95 6.15 0.56 13.48
C LEU A 95 5.00 1.08 12.60
N PRO A 96 3.81 1.26 13.19
CA PRO A 96 2.71 1.87 12.45
C PRO A 96 2.96 3.36 12.25
N ILE A 97 2.33 3.92 11.22
CA ILE A 97 2.27 5.37 11.03
C ILE A 97 0.94 5.88 11.52
N SER A 98 0.89 7.16 11.89
CA SER A 98 -0.34 7.77 12.38
C SER A 98 -1.34 7.98 11.24
N GLU A 99 -2.61 8.06 11.59
CA GLU A 99 -3.67 8.37 10.63
C GLU A 99 -3.45 9.73 9.98
N GLU A 100 -2.89 10.68 10.73
CA GLU A 100 -2.52 11.99 10.21
C GLU A 100 -1.47 11.87 9.11
N ASP A 101 -0.44 11.05 9.31
CA ASP A 101 0.59 10.81 8.30
C ASP A 101 0.00 10.17 7.04
N VAL A 102 -0.93 9.22 7.21
CA VAL A 102 -1.63 8.62 6.09
C VAL A 102 -2.41 9.66 5.30
N ASN A 103 -3.15 10.51 5.99
CA ASN A 103 -3.93 11.57 5.36
C ASN A 103 -3.04 12.56 4.61
N ASN A 104 -1.88 12.90 5.16
CA ASN A 104 -0.92 13.76 4.49
C ASN A 104 -0.39 13.14 3.20
N ILE A 105 -0.07 11.85 3.22
CA ILE A 105 0.38 11.12 2.03
C ILE A 105 -0.71 11.09 0.97
N ILE A 106 -1.94 10.79 1.36
CA ILE A 106 -3.09 10.74 0.45
C ILE A 106 -3.37 12.12 -0.15
N ASN A 107 -3.33 13.16 0.67
CA ASN A 107 -3.56 14.53 0.19
C ASN A 107 -2.49 14.99 -0.81
N LEU A 108 -1.24 14.58 -0.61
CA LEU A 108 -0.18 14.84 -1.56
C LEU A 108 -0.39 14.09 -2.89
N SER A 109 -1.10 12.95 -2.82
CA SER A 109 -1.38 12.11 -3.99
C SER A 109 -2.58 12.63 -4.80
N LEU A 110 -3.37 13.50 -4.22
CA LEU A 110 -4.54 14.08 -4.89
C LEU A 110 -4.15 15.39 -5.57
#